data_693b37a729e8298baac0e4692a86f412
#
_entry.id   693b37a729e8298baac0e4692a86f412
#
_cell.length_a   1.000
_cell.length_b   1.000
_cell.length_c   1.000
_cell.angle_alpha   90.00
_cell.angle_beta   90.00
_cell.angle_gamma   90.00
#
_symmetry.space_group_name_H-M   'P 1'
#
loop_
_entity.id
_entity.type
_entity.pdbx_description
1 polymer ?
#
loop_
_entity_poly.entity_id
_entity_poly.type
_entity_poly.pdbx_seq_one_letter_code
_entity_poly.pdbx_strand_id
1 'polypeptide(L)'
;VAGFSIYTWNAADFLRAIAHVRRTCPGISVVVGGPHVQRAQDFLYVDGIDVVVLGEGEATFQELLDTPERAHWDGIDGLAFLRDGELVKTKERERCLDLDSLPSALDVIELRDEQGRPRFPRVAYETSRGCPFKCAFCEWGTGAIGTKMYQHSLERVRSDFERLIEGGVQDIWLCDSNFGALREDLDKARIIVELRERTGRPSTFATSWSKTHNDRVQEIVLLLQRHGLLQHYNLALQTLTPLALKLSNRKNMKSNRYEPIAKAMAEQGVQIATELIWGLPGDTLAEFE
;
A
#
# COMPACT_ATOMS: atom_id res chain seq x y z
N VAL A 1 -21.67 -0.15 13.88
CA VAL A 1 -20.31 -0.70 13.74
C VAL A 1 -19.32 0.46 13.63
N ALA A 2 -18.18 0.36 14.31
CA ALA A 2 -17.04 1.28 14.17
C ALA A 2 -15.81 0.49 13.69
N GLY A 3 -15.34 0.78 12.48
CA GLY A 3 -14.19 0.12 11.87
C GLY A 3 -12.93 0.98 11.97
N PHE A 4 -11.79 0.37 12.28
CA PHE A 4 -10.50 1.02 12.39
C PHE A 4 -9.45 0.28 11.56
N SER A 5 -8.89 0.94 10.54
CA SER A 5 -7.77 0.43 9.77
C SER A 5 -6.45 0.85 10.43
N ILE A 6 -5.80 -0.09 11.11
CA ILE A 6 -4.65 0.16 11.97
C ILE A 6 -3.34 0.01 11.18
N TYR A 7 -2.54 1.06 11.22
CA TYR A 7 -1.18 1.15 10.75
C TYR A 7 -0.24 1.47 11.92
N THR A 8 1.04 1.21 11.76
CA THR A 8 2.04 1.49 12.81
C THR A 8 2.00 2.92 13.32
N TRP A 9 1.77 3.89 12.44
CA TRP A 9 1.76 5.33 12.79
C TRP A 9 0.46 5.83 13.43
N ASN A 10 -0.68 5.13 13.27
CA ASN A 10 -1.96 5.55 13.85
C ASN A 10 -2.44 4.64 14.98
N ALA A 11 -1.75 3.55 15.28
CA ALA A 11 -2.19 2.54 16.23
C ALA A 11 -2.52 3.13 17.62
N ALA A 12 -1.62 3.95 18.17
CA ALA A 12 -1.83 4.56 19.48
C ALA A 12 -3.04 5.50 19.52
N ASP A 13 -3.27 6.27 18.45
CA ASP A 13 -4.42 7.18 18.35
C ASP A 13 -5.73 6.43 18.21
N PHE A 14 -5.74 5.36 17.39
CA PHE A 14 -6.93 4.55 17.20
C PHE A 14 -7.29 3.74 18.45
N LEU A 15 -6.32 3.23 19.20
CA LEU A 15 -6.61 2.59 20.49
C LEU A 15 -7.24 3.58 21.48
N ARG A 16 -6.79 4.84 21.51
CA ARG A 16 -7.44 5.89 22.32
C ARG A 16 -8.86 6.21 21.83
N ALA A 17 -9.05 6.28 20.50
CA ALA A 17 -10.37 6.48 19.90
C ALA A 17 -11.32 5.31 20.21
N ILE A 18 -10.85 4.07 20.12
CA ILE A 18 -11.62 2.87 20.48
C ILE A 18 -12.09 2.93 21.95
N ALA A 19 -11.18 3.26 22.88
CA ALA A 19 -11.53 3.44 24.28
C ALA A 19 -12.57 4.56 24.49
N HIS A 20 -12.52 5.64 23.70
CA HIS A 20 -13.53 6.69 23.72
C HIS A 20 -14.88 6.18 23.20
N VAL A 21 -14.89 5.54 22.01
CA VAL A 21 -16.12 4.96 21.41
C VAL A 21 -16.79 3.99 22.40
N ARG A 22 -16.02 3.13 23.05
CA ARG A 22 -16.58 2.17 24.00
C ARG A 22 -17.26 2.84 25.19
N ARG A 23 -16.71 3.96 25.70
CA ARG A 23 -17.33 4.72 26.82
C ARG A 23 -18.57 5.48 26.38
N THR A 24 -18.58 6.06 25.17
CA THR A 24 -19.67 6.93 24.70
C THR A 24 -20.78 6.18 23.96
N CYS A 25 -20.45 5.06 23.36
CA CYS A 25 -21.34 4.24 22.53
C CYS A 25 -21.16 2.75 22.82
N PRO A 26 -21.50 2.27 24.04
CA PRO A 26 -21.16 0.90 24.50
C PRO A 26 -21.81 -0.22 23.67
N GLY A 27 -22.89 0.08 22.93
CA GLY A 27 -23.59 -0.88 22.06
C GLY A 27 -23.02 -1.02 20.66
N ILE A 28 -21.98 -0.26 20.31
CA ILE A 28 -21.38 -0.35 18.97
C ILE A 28 -20.36 -1.49 18.93
N SER A 29 -20.43 -2.34 17.90
CA SER A 29 -19.38 -3.31 17.60
C SER A 29 -18.14 -2.60 17.04
N VAL A 30 -17.00 -2.87 17.65
CA VAL A 30 -15.69 -2.32 17.24
C VAL A 30 -14.91 -3.37 16.46
N VAL A 31 -14.59 -3.03 15.23
CA VAL A 31 -13.86 -3.86 14.26
C VAL A 31 -12.50 -3.25 14.00
N VAL A 32 -11.43 -4.04 14.12
CA VAL A 32 -10.09 -3.60 13.74
C VAL A 32 -9.52 -4.46 12.63
N GLY A 33 -8.76 -3.86 11.74
CA GLY A 33 -8.06 -4.51 10.65
C GLY A 33 -6.90 -3.63 10.17
N GLY A 34 -6.34 -3.93 9.02
CA GLY A 34 -5.25 -3.15 8.42
C GLY A 34 -3.88 -3.77 8.63
N PRO A 35 -2.85 -3.24 7.97
CA PRO A 35 -1.52 -3.88 7.86
C PRO A 35 -0.79 -4.13 9.18
N HIS A 36 -1.08 -3.34 10.22
CA HIS A 36 -0.47 -3.53 11.54
C HIS A 36 -1.08 -4.70 12.31
N VAL A 37 -2.24 -5.20 11.89
CA VAL A 37 -2.97 -6.28 12.56
C VAL A 37 -2.50 -7.64 12.03
N GLN A 38 -1.31 -8.05 12.41
CA GLN A 38 -0.74 -9.34 11.94
C GLN A 38 -1.15 -10.52 12.82
N ARG A 39 -1.34 -10.28 14.11
CA ARG A 39 -1.77 -11.29 15.07
C ARG A 39 -3.00 -10.82 15.81
N ALA A 40 -4.10 -11.52 15.64
CA ALA A 40 -5.38 -11.16 16.25
C ALA A 40 -5.32 -11.00 17.76
N GLN A 41 -4.53 -11.82 18.45
CA GLN A 41 -4.41 -11.78 19.91
C GLN A 41 -3.81 -10.47 20.42
N ASP A 42 -2.98 -9.78 19.64
CA ASP A 42 -2.38 -8.50 20.07
C ASP A 42 -3.44 -7.39 20.20
N PHE A 43 -4.60 -7.58 19.59
CA PHE A 43 -5.71 -6.63 19.59
C PHE A 43 -6.93 -7.11 20.36
N LEU A 44 -7.29 -8.38 20.26
CA LEU A 44 -8.50 -8.91 20.90
C LEU A 44 -8.48 -8.92 22.43
N TYR A 45 -7.29 -8.87 23.03
CA TYR A 45 -7.15 -8.70 24.48
C TYR A 45 -7.07 -7.22 24.91
N VAL A 46 -7.16 -6.29 23.96
CA VAL A 46 -7.35 -4.87 24.27
C VAL A 46 -8.82 -4.61 24.51
N ASP A 47 -9.12 -4.00 25.66
CA ASP A 47 -10.50 -3.67 26.02
C ASP A 47 -11.17 -2.78 24.96
N GLY A 48 -12.36 -3.18 24.58
CA GLY A 48 -13.18 -2.44 23.64
C GLY A 48 -13.14 -2.91 22.19
N ILE A 49 -12.33 -3.90 21.85
CA ILE A 49 -12.30 -4.51 20.51
C ILE A 49 -13.12 -5.79 20.50
N ASP A 50 -14.07 -5.91 19.57
CA ASP A 50 -14.95 -7.07 19.47
C ASP A 50 -14.46 -8.10 18.46
N VAL A 51 -13.91 -7.64 17.34
CA VAL A 51 -13.51 -8.50 16.23
C VAL A 51 -12.34 -7.91 15.46
N VAL A 52 -11.50 -8.80 14.95
CA VAL A 52 -10.35 -8.49 14.10
C VAL A 52 -10.59 -9.05 12.71
N VAL A 53 -10.35 -8.24 11.69
CA VAL A 53 -10.32 -8.64 10.27
C VAL A 53 -8.87 -8.91 9.89
N LEU A 54 -8.61 -10.12 9.39
CA LEU A 54 -7.28 -10.58 8.96
C LEU A 54 -7.21 -10.66 7.43
N GLY A 55 -6.07 -10.25 6.87
CA GLY A 55 -5.86 -10.26 5.43
C GLY A 55 -6.53 -9.09 4.70
N GLU A 56 -6.97 -9.32 3.46
CA GLU A 56 -7.73 -8.35 2.67
C GLU A 56 -9.13 -8.19 3.28
N GLY A 57 -9.47 -6.98 3.68
CA GLY A 57 -10.61 -6.74 4.57
C GLY A 57 -11.93 -6.44 3.87
N GLU A 58 -11.93 -6.11 2.59
CA GLU A 58 -13.08 -5.53 1.90
C GLU A 58 -14.31 -6.46 1.95
N ALA A 59 -14.16 -7.70 1.46
CA ALA A 59 -15.25 -8.68 1.46
C ALA A 59 -15.60 -9.16 2.87
N THR A 60 -14.59 -9.38 3.74
CA THR A 60 -14.81 -9.77 5.14
C THR A 60 -15.61 -8.72 5.90
N PHE A 61 -15.27 -7.44 5.71
CA PHE A 61 -15.96 -6.35 6.38
C PHE A 61 -17.39 -6.18 5.86
N GLN A 62 -17.61 -6.36 4.54
CA GLN A 62 -18.96 -6.35 3.96
C GLN A 62 -19.82 -7.48 4.56
N GLU A 63 -19.33 -8.71 4.56
CA GLU A 63 -20.05 -9.86 5.13
C GLU A 63 -20.34 -9.65 6.63
N LEU A 64 -19.41 -9.04 7.37
CA LEU A 64 -19.62 -8.71 8.78
C LEU A 64 -20.74 -7.68 8.98
N LEU A 65 -20.84 -6.67 8.10
CA LEU A 65 -21.93 -5.69 8.14
C LEU A 65 -23.28 -6.33 7.82
N ASP A 66 -23.31 -7.30 6.91
CA ASP A 66 -24.51 -8.03 6.52
C ASP A 66 -24.90 -9.10 7.55
N THR A 67 -24.02 -9.41 8.53
CA THR A 67 -24.21 -10.43 9.56
C THR A 67 -24.06 -9.81 10.96
N PRO A 68 -25.05 -9.04 11.44
CA PRO A 68 -24.93 -8.33 12.71
C PRO A 68 -24.92 -9.25 13.94
N GLU A 69 -25.47 -10.47 13.82
CA GLU A 69 -25.52 -11.43 14.92
C GLU A 69 -24.18 -12.14 15.10
N ARG A 70 -23.53 -11.87 16.22
CA ARG A 70 -22.23 -12.46 16.57
C ARG A 70 -22.22 -14.00 16.55
N ALA A 71 -23.35 -14.63 16.77
CA ALA A 71 -23.49 -16.08 16.73
C ALA A 71 -23.21 -16.68 15.34
N HIS A 72 -23.30 -15.89 14.27
CA HIS A 72 -23.10 -16.34 12.90
C HIS A 72 -21.71 -15.98 12.31
N TRP A 73 -20.84 -15.35 13.09
CA TRP A 73 -19.52 -14.93 12.62
C TRP A 73 -18.58 -16.07 12.24
N ASP A 74 -18.84 -17.29 12.72
CA ASP A 74 -18.06 -18.49 12.31
C ASP A 74 -18.13 -18.76 10.81
N GLY A 75 -19.19 -18.30 10.14
CA GLY A 75 -19.37 -18.47 8.70
C GLY A 75 -18.64 -17.45 7.83
N ILE A 76 -18.02 -16.43 8.43
CA ILE A 76 -17.33 -15.37 7.72
C ILE A 76 -15.84 -15.66 7.67
N ASP A 77 -15.25 -15.80 6.48
CA ASP A 77 -13.82 -16.00 6.33
C ASP A 77 -13.02 -14.74 6.73
N GLY A 78 -11.84 -14.93 7.32
CA GLY A 78 -10.90 -13.87 7.65
C GLY A 78 -11.20 -13.11 8.95
N LEU A 79 -12.01 -13.67 9.88
CA LEU A 79 -12.25 -13.09 11.18
C LEU A 79 -11.45 -13.75 12.31
N ALA A 80 -11.23 -12.95 13.35
CA ALA A 80 -10.87 -13.47 14.67
C ALA A 80 -11.63 -12.69 15.74
N PHE A 81 -12.10 -13.37 16.78
CA PHE A 81 -12.84 -12.81 17.89
C PHE A 81 -12.73 -13.68 19.15
N LEU A 82 -13.13 -13.17 20.29
CA LEU A 82 -13.20 -13.97 21.52
C LEU A 82 -14.63 -14.52 21.70
N ARG A 83 -14.72 -15.82 22.03
CA ARG A 83 -15.94 -16.48 22.48
C ARG A 83 -15.66 -17.11 23.83
N ASP A 84 -16.40 -16.71 24.84
CA ASP A 84 -16.23 -17.16 26.24
C ASP A 84 -14.79 -17.02 26.75
N GLY A 85 -14.09 -15.98 26.28
CA GLY A 85 -12.67 -15.71 26.59
C GLY A 85 -11.66 -16.45 25.71
N GLU A 86 -12.11 -17.39 24.88
CA GLU A 86 -11.27 -18.17 24.01
C GLU A 86 -11.16 -17.54 22.60
N LEU A 87 -9.96 -17.58 22.03
CA LEU A 87 -9.69 -17.06 20.69
C LEU A 87 -10.27 -17.99 19.61
N VAL A 88 -11.24 -17.47 18.87
CA VAL A 88 -11.76 -18.11 17.65
C VAL A 88 -11.13 -17.43 16.44
N LYS A 89 -10.60 -18.23 15.51
CA LYS A 89 -10.20 -17.77 14.16
C LYS A 89 -11.00 -18.55 13.16
N THR A 90 -11.64 -17.83 12.24
CA THR A 90 -12.34 -18.45 11.12
C THR A 90 -11.34 -18.85 10.03
N LYS A 91 -11.83 -19.45 8.95
CA LYS A 91 -10.99 -19.83 7.81
C LYS A 91 -10.34 -18.57 7.23
N GLU A 92 -9.09 -18.68 6.79
CA GLU A 92 -8.39 -17.61 6.10
C GLU A 92 -9.12 -17.27 4.79
N ARG A 93 -9.38 -15.99 4.56
CA ARG A 93 -10.00 -15.53 3.31
C ARG A 93 -9.03 -15.63 2.15
N GLU A 94 -9.49 -16.16 1.03
CA GLU A 94 -8.74 -16.13 -0.20
C GLU A 94 -8.61 -14.68 -0.72
N ARG A 95 -7.47 -14.41 -1.35
CA ARG A 95 -7.20 -13.09 -1.91
C ARG A 95 -8.16 -12.72 -3.03
N CYS A 96 -8.52 -11.44 -3.11
CA CYS A 96 -9.22 -10.89 -4.25
C CYS A 96 -8.32 -10.95 -5.49
N LEU A 97 -8.69 -11.76 -6.48
CA LEU A 97 -7.94 -11.91 -7.73
C LEU A 97 -8.32 -10.87 -8.78
N ASP A 98 -9.57 -10.44 -8.75
CA ASP A 98 -10.14 -9.41 -9.62
C ASP A 98 -10.36 -8.14 -8.80
N LEU A 99 -9.37 -7.24 -8.83
CA LEU A 99 -9.44 -5.99 -8.08
C LEU A 99 -10.54 -5.05 -8.62
N ASP A 100 -10.97 -5.21 -9.87
CA ASP A 100 -12.04 -4.40 -10.45
C ASP A 100 -13.42 -4.75 -9.89
N SER A 101 -13.56 -5.93 -9.29
CA SER A 101 -14.78 -6.31 -8.55
C SER A 101 -14.97 -5.48 -7.27
N LEU A 102 -13.92 -4.84 -6.77
CA LEU A 102 -14.00 -3.96 -5.60
C LEU A 102 -14.55 -2.58 -6.00
N PRO A 103 -15.53 -2.02 -5.25
CA PRO A 103 -16.02 -0.68 -5.51
C PRO A 103 -14.90 0.37 -5.36
N SER A 104 -14.98 1.45 -6.15
CA SER A 104 -14.03 2.55 -6.00
C SER A 104 -14.35 3.37 -4.75
N ALA A 105 -13.34 3.67 -3.95
CA ALA A 105 -13.49 4.65 -2.89
C ALA A 105 -13.95 6.02 -3.42
N LEU A 106 -13.63 6.31 -4.69
CA LEU A 106 -14.07 7.55 -5.36
C LEU A 106 -15.58 7.60 -5.60
N ASP A 107 -16.30 6.47 -5.51
CA ASP A 107 -17.76 6.46 -5.66
C ASP A 107 -18.48 7.11 -4.46
N VAL A 108 -17.81 7.18 -3.32
CA VAL A 108 -18.37 7.73 -2.07
C VAL A 108 -17.59 8.92 -1.52
N ILE A 109 -16.35 9.13 -1.97
CA ILE A 109 -15.52 10.25 -1.52
C ILE A 109 -15.78 11.48 -2.41
N GLU A 110 -16.31 12.54 -1.82
CA GLU A 110 -16.42 13.82 -2.48
C GLU A 110 -15.05 14.49 -2.58
N LEU A 111 -14.53 14.62 -3.80
CA LEU A 111 -13.23 15.22 -4.07
C LEU A 111 -13.23 16.75 -3.98
N ARG A 112 -14.42 17.37 -4.01
CA ARG A 112 -14.62 18.83 -3.88
C ARG A 112 -15.52 19.15 -2.70
N ASP A 113 -15.32 20.32 -2.10
CA ASP A 113 -16.21 20.85 -1.08
C ASP A 113 -17.46 21.51 -1.72
N GLU A 114 -18.37 21.99 -0.87
CA GLU A 114 -19.61 22.69 -1.30
C GLU A 114 -19.33 23.97 -2.13
N GLN A 115 -18.13 24.55 -2.00
CA GLN A 115 -17.69 25.71 -2.77
C GLN A 115 -16.94 25.32 -4.06
N GLY A 116 -16.86 24.02 -4.39
CA GLY A 116 -16.18 23.49 -5.57
C GLY A 116 -14.64 23.43 -5.44
N ARG A 117 -14.07 23.71 -4.27
CA ARG A 117 -12.62 23.65 -4.05
C ARG A 117 -12.16 22.21 -3.83
N PRO A 118 -10.98 21.83 -4.33
CA PRO A 118 -10.42 20.51 -4.07
C PRO A 118 -10.26 20.25 -2.56
N ARG A 119 -10.79 19.13 -2.08
CA ARG A 119 -10.61 18.68 -0.69
C ARG A 119 -9.24 18.06 -0.46
N PHE A 120 -8.69 17.40 -1.47
CA PHE A 120 -7.47 16.61 -1.39
C PHE A 120 -6.49 17.04 -2.47
N PRO A 121 -5.49 17.88 -2.14
CA PRO A 121 -4.45 18.26 -3.10
C PRO A 121 -3.52 17.09 -3.42
N ARG A 122 -3.40 16.12 -2.51
CA ARG A 122 -2.58 14.91 -2.64
C ARG A 122 -3.39 13.68 -2.31
N VAL A 123 -3.19 12.60 -3.07
CA VAL A 123 -3.84 11.32 -2.83
C VAL A 123 -2.83 10.18 -2.92
N ALA A 124 -3.06 9.18 -2.10
CA ALA A 124 -2.46 7.87 -2.23
C ALA A 124 -3.46 6.97 -3.00
N TYR A 125 -2.98 6.27 -4.02
CA TYR A 125 -3.82 5.41 -4.86
C TYR A 125 -3.09 4.09 -5.12
N GLU A 126 -3.81 2.97 -5.13
CA GLU A 126 -3.27 1.64 -5.40
C GLU A 126 -3.74 1.17 -6.77
N THR A 127 -2.80 0.83 -7.68
CA THR A 127 -3.13 0.23 -8.97
C THR A 127 -2.85 -1.26 -9.02
N SER A 128 -2.00 -1.73 -8.12
CA SER A 128 -1.65 -3.14 -8.01
C SER A 128 -1.35 -3.55 -6.57
N ARG A 129 -1.71 -4.76 -6.22
CA ARG A 129 -1.61 -5.32 -4.88
C ARG A 129 -0.74 -6.57 -4.87
N GLY A 130 0.13 -6.70 -3.86
CA GLY A 130 1.07 -7.81 -3.70
C GLY A 130 2.52 -7.41 -3.94
N CYS A 131 3.47 -8.27 -3.52
CA CYS A 131 4.90 -8.08 -3.73
C CYS A 131 5.59 -9.42 -3.96
N PRO A 132 6.34 -9.63 -5.06
CA PRO A 132 6.95 -10.93 -5.35
C PRO A 132 8.14 -11.25 -4.43
N PHE A 133 8.53 -10.33 -3.56
CA PHE A 133 9.67 -10.47 -2.65
C PHE A 133 9.20 -10.72 -1.22
N LYS A 134 10.06 -11.39 -0.44
CA LYS A 134 9.81 -11.76 0.97
C LYS A 134 10.88 -11.15 1.87
N CYS A 135 11.06 -9.83 1.78
CA CYS A 135 12.02 -9.13 2.65
C CYS A 135 11.49 -9.12 4.08
N ALA A 136 12.30 -9.62 5.05
CA ALA A 136 11.87 -9.82 6.43
C ALA A 136 11.54 -8.53 7.19
N PHE A 137 12.02 -7.39 6.72
CA PHE A 137 11.76 -6.07 7.32
C PHE A 137 10.55 -5.35 6.70
N CYS A 138 9.88 -5.95 5.70
CA CYS A 138 8.89 -5.25 4.89
C CYS A 138 7.50 -5.89 5.05
N GLU A 139 6.50 -5.09 5.38
CA GLU A 139 5.11 -5.52 5.49
C GLU A 139 4.59 -6.20 4.21
N TRP A 140 4.93 -5.67 3.05
CA TRP A 140 4.56 -6.31 1.77
C TRP A 140 5.20 -7.69 1.58
N GLY A 141 6.36 -7.93 2.20
CA GLY A 141 7.06 -9.21 2.09
C GLY A 141 6.63 -10.26 3.11
N THR A 142 6.12 -9.82 4.24
CA THR A 142 5.75 -10.68 5.39
C THR A 142 4.26 -10.68 5.66
N GLY A 143 3.54 -9.68 5.15
CA GLY A 143 2.15 -9.44 5.45
C GLY A 143 1.15 -10.27 4.63
N ALA A 144 -0.11 -10.00 4.87
CA ALA A 144 -1.25 -10.74 4.32
C ALA A 144 -1.47 -10.56 2.81
N ILE A 145 -0.83 -9.55 2.18
CA ILE A 145 -1.07 -9.26 0.75
C ILE A 145 -0.40 -10.25 -0.22
N GLY A 146 0.39 -11.22 0.28
CA GLY A 146 0.95 -12.33 -0.48
C GLY A 146 1.98 -11.94 -1.55
N THR A 147 2.55 -12.96 -2.19
CA THR A 147 3.67 -12.78 -3.13
C THR A 147 3.26 -12.67 -4.60
N LYS A 148 2.03 -13.00 -4.95
CA LYS A 148 1.51 -12.82 -6.30
C LYS A 148 0.93 -11.42 -6.45
N MET A 149 1.28 -10.74 -7.53
CA MET A 149 0.76 -9.41 -7.84
C MET A 149 -0.53 -9.52 -8.65
N TYR A 150 -1.52 -8.72 -8.27
CA TYR A 150 -2.78 -8.50 -8.97
C TYR A 150 -2.92 -7.02 -9.23
N GLN A 151 -3.67 -6.62 -10.25
CA GLN A 151 -3.81 -5.21 -10.60
C GLN A 151 -5.22 -4.90 -11.10
N HIS A 152 -5.60 -3.64 -11.00
CA HIS A 152 -6.75 -3.11 -11.70
C HIS A 152 -6.54 -3.10 -13.21
N SER A 153 -7.62 -3.18 -13.97
CA SER A 153 -7.57 -2.96 -15.41
C SER A 153 -7.09 -1.55 -15.75
N LEU A 154 -6.52 -1.39 -16.93
CA LEU A 154 -6.13 -0.05 -17.42
C LEU A 154 -7.34 0.87 -17.57
N GLU A 155 -8.51 0.32 -17.89
CA GLU A 155 -9.76 1.06 -17.97
C GLU A 155 -10.16 1.66 -16.61
N ARG A 156 -10.11 0.84 -15.55
CA ARG A 156 -10.39 1.30 -14.19
C ARG A 156 -9.37 2.34 -13.75
N VAL A 157 -8.07 2.11 -13.96
CA VAL A 157 -7.01 3.04 -13.60
C VAL A 157 -7.19 4.37 -14.32
N ARG A 158 -7.51 4.36 -15.61
CA ARG A 158 -7.79 5.58 -16.40
C ARG A 158 -8.97 6.35 -15.82
N SER A 159 -10.08 5.67 -15.62
CA SER A 159 -11.31 6.28 -15.06
C SER A 159 -11.06 6.94 -13.70
N ASP A 160 -10.39 6.23 -12.80
CA ASP A 160 -10.12 6.76 -11.46
C ASP A 160 -9.11 7.93 -11.50
N PHE A 161 -8.08 7.88 -12.36
CA PHE A 161 -7.16 9.00 -12.53
C PHE A 161 -7.85 10.23 -13.13
N GLU A 162 -8.72 10.07 -14.10
CA GLU A 162 -9.51 11.17 -14.65
C GLU A 162 -10.37 11.83 -13.56
N ARG A 163 -11.07 11.04 -12.76
CA ARG A 163 -11.86 11.54 -11.61
C ARG A 163 -11.01 12.30 -10.60
N LEU A 164 -9.83 11.78 -10.25
CA LEU A 164 -8.90 12.45 -9.35
C LEU A 164 -8.46 13.82 -9.90
N ILE A 165 -8.09 13.87 -11.17
CA ILE A 165 -7.66 15.11 -11.85
C ILE A 165 -8.82 16.12 -11.94
N GLU A 166 -10.02 15.69 -12.31
CA GLU A 166 -11.24 16.48 -12.32
C GLU A 166 -11.59 16.99 -10.91
N GLY A 167 -11.35 16.17 -9.90
CA GLY A 167 -11.45 16.53 -8.48
C GLY A 167 -10.45 17.58 -8.02
N GLY A 168 -9.43 17.89 -8.84
CA GLY A 168 -8.44 18.92 -8.58
C GLY A 168 -7.19 18.42 -7.86
N VAL A 169 -6.96 17.11 -7.81
CA VAL A 169 -5.75 16.51 -7.25
C VAL A 169 -4.52 17.00 -8.00
N GLN A 170 -3.49 17.39 -7.25
CA GLN A 170 -2.23 17.92 -7.77
C GLN A 170 -1.12 16.88 -7.75
N ASP A 171 -1.09 16.05 -6.71
CA ASP A 171 -0.03 15.09 -6.50
C ASP A 171 -0.62 13.69 -6.32
N ILE A 172 -0.10 12.71 -7.05
CA ILE A 172 -0.50 11.30 -6.95
C ILE A 172 0.68 10.49 -6.46
N TRP A 173 0.45 9.75 -5.37
CA TRP A 173 1.38 8.74 -4.90
C TRP A 173 0.78 7.35 -5.09
N LEU A 174 1.37 6.55 -5.99
CA LEU A 174 0.99 5.15 -6.09
C LEU A 174 1.55 4.34 -4.93
N CYS A 175 0.65 3.66 -4.23
CA CYS A 175 0.97 2.74 -3.15
C CYS A 175 1.37 1.34 -3.64
N ASP A 176 1.65 1.20 -4.92
CA ASP A 176 2.11 -0.05 -5.52
C ASP A 176 3.47 -0.46 -4.95
N SER A 177 3.66 -1.74 -4.67
CA SER A 177 4.88 -2.23 -4.02
C SER A 177 6.12 -2.27 -4.92
N ASN A 178 5.93 -2.34 -6.23
CA ASN A 178 7.01 -2.51 -7.22
C ASN A 178 6.59 -1.97 -8.60
N PHE A 179 6.31 -0.68 -8.72
CA PHE A 179 5.92 -0.07 -9.98
C PHE A 179 7.02 -0.21 -11.04
N GLY A 180 6.65 -0.64 -12.24
CA GLY A 180 7.56 -1.04 -13.32
C GLY A 180 7.83 -2.55 -13.38
N ALA A 181 7.33 -3.33 -12.41
CA ALA A 181 7.43 -4.79 -12.45
C ALA A 181 6.39 -5.43 -13.39
N LEU A 182 5.17 -4.90 -13.44
CA LEU A 182 4.11 -5.39 -14.29
C LEU A 182 4.23 -4.81 -15.71
N ARG A 183 3.72 -5.56 -16.69
CA ARG A 183 3.78 -5.15 -18.09
C ARG A 183 3.02 -3.85 -18.34
N GLU A 184 1.87 -3.73 -17.72
CA GLU A 184 0.92 -2.63 -17.87
C GLU A 184 1.36 -1.34 -17.15
N ASP A 185 2.41 -1.37 -16.33
CA ASP A 185 2.87 -0.18 -15.61
C ASP A 185 3.35 0.93 -16.54
N LEU A 186 3.87 0.58 -17.74
CA LEU A 186 4.22 1.55 -18.76
C LEU A 186 2.95 2.26 -19.29
N ASP A 187 1.87 1.52 -19.50
CA ASP A 187 0.61 2.10 -19.99
C ASP A 187 -0.06 2.96 -18.92
N LYS A 188 0.05 2.57 -17.64
CA LYS A 188 -0.38 3.43 -16.52
C LYS A 188 0.41 4.75 -16.50
N ALA A 189 1.73 4.70 -16.70
CA ALA A 189 2.56 5.91 -16.79
C ALA A 189 2.15 6.79 -18.00
N ARG A 190 1.83 6.19 -19.15
CA ARG A 190 1.32 6.90 -20.33
C ARG A 190 -0.01 7.59 -20.06
N ILE A 191 -0.93 6.94 -19.34
CA ILE A 191 -2.21 7.54 -18.92
C ILE A 191 -1.96 8.81 -18.07
N ILE A 192 -1.05 8.73 -17.09
CA ILE A 192 -0.69 9.89 -16.24
C ILE A 192 -0.11 11.03 -17.07
N VAL A 193 0.78 10.72 -18.03
CA VAL A 193 1.39 11.72 -18.92
C VAL A 193 0.34 12.37 -19.80
N GLU A 194 -0.55 11.60 -20.42
CA GLU A 194 -1.66 12.11 -21.24
C GLU A 194 -2.54 13.08 -20.43
N LEU A 195 -2.90 12.72 -19.22
CA LEU A 195 -3.67 13.57 -18.33
C LEU A 195 -2.93 14.86 -17.99
N ARG A 196 -1.63 14.78 -17.70
CA ARG A 196 -0.77 15.93 -17.45
C ARG A 196 -0.73 16.88 -18.64
N GLU A 197 -0.55 16.37 -19.86
CA GLU A 197 -0.51 17.16 -21.07
C GLU A 197 -1.86 17.85 -21.35
N ARG A 198 -2.97 17.14 -21.15
CA ARG A 198 -4.31 17.62 -21.41
C ARG A 198 -4.79 18.66 -20.38
N THR A 199 -4.43 18.50 -19.12
CA THR A 199 -5.05 19.25 -18.01
C THR A 199 -4.08 20.10 -17.19
N GLY A 200 -2.77 19.92 -17.40
CA GLY A 200 -1.74 20.48 -16.54
C GLY A 200 -1.56 19.73 -15.20
N ARG A 201 -2.29 18.62 -14.98
CA ARG A 201 -2.27 17.84 -13.74
C ARG A 201 -2.09 16.34 -14.03
N PRO A 202 -1.53 15.55 -13.09
CA PRO A 202 -0.97 15.97 -11.80
C PRO A 202 0.32 16.79 -11.96
N SER A 203 0.73 17.51 -10.90
CA SER A 203 2.01 18.22 -10.85
C SER A 203 3.18 17.28 -10.57
N THR A 204 2.94 16.29 -9.72
CA THR A 204 3.94 15.27 -9.35
C THR A 204 3.32 13.88 -9.32
N PHE A 205 4.18 12.92 -9.58
CA PHE A 205 3.88 11.51 -9.48
C PHE A 205 5.00 10.80 -8.73
N ALA A 206 4.64 10.04 -7.71
CA ALA A 206 5.57 9.27 -6.91
C ALA A 206 5.10 7.83 -6.76
N THR A 207 6.02 6.90 -6.55
CA THR A 207 5.72 5.48 -6.35
C THR A 207 6.90 4.74 -5.72
N SER A 208 6.62 3.54 -5.21
CA SER A 208 7.68 2.59 -4.85
C SER A 208 8.11 1.81 -6.08
N TRP A 209 9.31 2.07 -6.54
CA TRP A 209 9.85 1.48 -7.77
C TRP A 209 10.16 -0.01 -7.64
N SER A 210 10.08 -0.70 -8.75
CA SER A 210 10.57 -2.08 -8.86
C SER A 210 12.02 -2.17 -8.40
N LYS A 211 12.33 -3.20 -7.60
CA LYS A 211 13.70 -3.48 -7.13
C LYS A 211 14.67 -3.84 -8.25
N THR A 212 14.15 -4.27 -9.39
CA THR A 212 14.94 -4.65 -10.56
C THR A 212 14.80 -3.58 -11.62
N HIS A 213 15.87 -2.87 -11.87
CA HIS A 213 15.95 -1.96 -13.02
C HIS A 213 16.05 -2.76 -14.31
N ASN A 214 15.17 -2.49 -15.25
CA ASN A 214 15.11 -3.08 -16.58
C ASN A 214 14.66 -2.03 -17.60
N ASP A 215 14.62 -2.38 -18.87
CA ASP A 215 14.30 -1.47 -19.97
C ASP A 215 12.93 -0.79 -19.78
N ARG A 216 11.93 -1.50 -19.26
CA ARG A 216 10.61 -0.92 -18.97
C ARG A 216 10.69 0.13 -17.86
N VAL A 217 11.35 -0.18 -16.75
CA VAL A 217 11.54 0.80 -15.66
C VAL A 217 12.27 2.02 -16.19
N GLN A 218 13.31 1.83 -16.99
CA GLN A 218 14.03 2.93 -17.62
C GLN A 218 13.11 3.77 -18.51
N GLU A 219 12.30 3.14 -19.36
CA GLU A 219 11.35 3.84 -20.23
C GLU A 219 10.34 4.65 -19.43
N ILE A 220 9.76 4.08 -18.36
CA ILE A 220 8.82 4.77 -17.46
C ILE A 220 9.50 5.98 -16.79
N VAL A 221 10.68 5.79 -16.22
CA VAL A 221 11.42 6.86 -15.54
C VAL A 221 11.70 8.03 -16.49
N LEU A 222 12.20 7.74 -17.69
CA LEU A 222 12.50 8.76 -18.71
C LEU A 222 11.24 9.43 -19.26
N LEU A 223 10.13 8.69 -19.39
CA LEU A 223 8.84 9.24 -19.78
C LEU A 223 8.35 10.26 -18.76
N LEU A 224 8.30 9.89 -17.49
CA LEU A 224 7.85 10.76 -16.40
C LEU A 224 8.77 11.97 -16.22
N GLN A 225 10.10 11.78 -16.35
CA GLN A 225 11.07 12.86 -16.27
C GLN A 225 10.86 13.90 -17.35
N ARG A 226 10.70 13.48 -18.62
CA ARG A 226 10.49 14.40 -19.76
C ARG A 226 9.24 15.27 -19.63
N HIS A 227 8.22 14.77 -18.90
CA HIS A 227 6.96 15.50 -18.68
C HIS A 227 6.90 16.22 -17.31
N GLY A 228 8.05 16.30 -16.60
CA GLY A 228 8.18 17.03 -15.33
C GLY A 228 7.35 16.42 -14.19
N LEU A 229 7.04 15.13 -14.26
CA LEU A 229 6.24 14.41 -13.26
C LEU A 229 7.11 13.74 -12.20
N LEU A 230 8.39 13.46 -12.52
CA LEU A 230 9.32 12.75 -11.65
C LEU A 230 10.19 13.73 -10.87
N GLN A 231 10.17 13.66 -9.54
CA GLN A 231 11.09 14.42 -8.71
C GLN A 231 12.44 13.72 -8.58
N HIS A 232 12.43 12.42 -8.38
CA HIS A 232 13.62 11.57 -8.30
C HIS A 232 13.26 10.13 -8.60
N TYR A 233 14.23 9.38 -9.07
CA TYR A 233 14.12 7.93 -9.21
C TYR A 233 14.84 7.25 -8.04
N ASN A 234 14.10 6.49 -7.24
CA ASN A 234 14.65 5.79 -6.08
C ASN A 234 15.18 4.41 -6.44
N LEU A 235 16.48 4.22 -6.29
CA LEU A 235 17.14 2.92 -6.37
C LEU A 235 17.16 2.29 -4.97
N ALA A 236 16.17 1.47 -4.65
CA ALA A 236 15.98 0.87 -3.32
C ALA A 236 17.08 -0.15 -2.99
N LEU A 237 18.25 0.33 -2.54
CA LEU A 237 19.41 -0.48 -2.12
C LEU A 237 19.16 -1.20 -0.80
N GLN A 238 18.71 -0.46 0.19
CA GLN A 238 18.46 -0.87 1.59
C GLN A 238 19.74 -1.23 2.35
N THR A 239 20.55 -2.13 1.86
CA THR A 239 21.89 -2.49 2.38
C THR A 239 22.73 -3.12 1.28
N LEU A 240 24.04 -3.02 1.38
CA LEU A 240 25.01 -3.75 0.54
C LEU A 240 25.71 -4.87 1.31
N THR A 241 25.55 -4.93 2.64
CA THR A 241 26.16 -5.94 3.51
C THR A 241 25.65 -7.34 3.17
N PRO A 242 26.51 -8.29 2.74
CA PRO A 242 26.07 -9.61 2.28
C PRO A 242 25.31 -10.41 3.35
N LEU A 243 25.76 -10.30 4.62
CA LEU A 243 25.11 -10.98 5.74
C LEU A 243 23.71 -10.39 6.01
N ALA A 244 23.58 -9.08 6.01
CA ALA A 244 22.30 -8.41 6.20
C ALA A 244 21.32 -8.72 5.07
N LEU A 245 21.76 -8.76 3.81
CA LEU A 245 20.95 -9.21 2.68
C LEU A 245 20.44 -10.63 2.87
N LYS A 246 21.32 -11.56 3.31
CA LYS A 246 20.95 -12.96 3.57
C LYS A 246 19.94 -13.08 4.69
N LEU A 247 20.19 -12.45 5.85
CA LEU A 247 19.34 -12.56 7.04
C LEU A 247 17.98 -11.87 6.85
N SER A 248 17.95 -10.78 6.09
CA SER A 248 16.70 -10.08 5.75
C SER A 248 15.98 -10.67 4.54
N ASN A 249 16.46 -11.80 3.99
CA ASN A 249 15.90 -12.42 2.76
C ASN A 249 15.74 -11.42 1.60
N ARG A 250 16.67 -10.48 1.48
CA ARG A 250 16.64 -9.45 0.44
C ARG A 250 17.52 -9.85 -0.74
N LYS A 251 16.94 -9.76 -1.93
CA LYS A 251 17.67 -9.93 -3.19
C LYS A 251 17.81 -8.57 -3.87
N ASN A 252 19.01 -8.01 -3.83
CA ASN A 252 19.36 -6.81 -4.58
C ASN A 252 19.81 -7.18 -6.01
N MET A 253 19.84 -6.20 -6.89
CA MET A 253 20.66 -6.29 -8.11
C MET A 253 22.13 -6.48 -7.70
N LYS A 254 22.95 -7.00 -8.61
CA LYS A 254 24.41 -7.09 -8.37
C LYS A 254 24.94 -5.67 -8.09
N SER A 255 25.79 -5.53 -7.08
CA SER A 255 26.30 -4.24 -6.61
C SER A 255 26.94 -3.39 -7.73
N ASN A 256 27.65 -4.02 -8.66
CA ASN A 256 28.29 -3.35 -9.80
C ASN A 256 27.30 -2.82 -10.87
N ARG A 257 25.99 -3.03 -10.73
CA ARG A 257 24.98 -2.49 -11.65
C ARG A 257 24.40 -1.15 -11.20
N TYR A 258 24.50 -0.81 -9.93
CA TYR A 258 23.87 0.42 -9.41
C TYR A 258 24.52 1.68 -9.94
N GLU A 259 25.85 1.74 -9.89
CA GLU A 259 26.60 2.91 -10.37
C GLU A 259 26.38 3.18 -11.87
N PRO A 260 26.51 2.20 -12.80
CA PRO A 260 26.20 2.43 -14.19
C PRO A 260 24.78 2.91 -14.46
N ILE A 261 23.78 2.36 -13.74
CA ILE A 261 22.38 2.79 -13.86
C ILE A 261 22.24 4.24 -13.37
N ALA A 262 22.77 4.56 -12.20
CA ALA A 262 22.72 5.91 -11.65
C ALA A 262 23.37 6.94 -12.60
N LYS A 263 24.54 6.61 -13.15
CA LYS A 263 25.23 7.45 -14.13
C LYS A 263 24.40 7.66 -15.40
N ALA A 264 23.90 6.59 -15.99
CA ALA A 264 23.09 6.65 -17.20
C ALA A 264 21.80 7.47 -16.99
N MET A 265 21.16 7.36 -15.83
CA MET A 265 19.98 8.14 -15.48
C MET A 265 20.33 9.62 -15.24
N ALA A 266 21.43 9.89 -14.54
CA ALA A 266 21.90 11.26 -14.30
C ALA A 266 22.26 11.98 -15.60
N GLU A 267 22.87 11.30 -16.57
CA GLU A 267 23.14 11.83 -17.91
C GLU A 267 21.86 12.22 -18.68
N GLN A 268 20.72 11.62 -18.32
CA GLN A 268 19.39 11.97 -18.85
C GLN A 268 18.67 13.02 -18.00
N GLY A 269 19.34 13.63 -17.02
CA GLY A 269 18.76 14.65 -16.12
C GLY A 269 17.87 14.09 -15.01
N VAL A 270 17.87 12.77 -14.78
CA VAL A 270 17.10 12.15 -13.71
C VAL A 270 17.85 12.29 -12.40
N GLN A 271 17.20 12.88 -11.39
CA GLN A 271 17.73 12.87 -10.03
C GLN A 271 17.60 11.47 -9.42
N ILE A 272 18.71 10.95 -8.88
CA ILE A 272 18.74 9.63 -8.23
C ILE A 272 18.68 9.83 -6.71
N ALA A 273 17.80 9.07 -6.08
CA ALA A 273 17.78 8.86 -4.64
C ALA A 273 18.07 7.39 -4.33
N THR A 274 18.57 7.12 -3.15
CA THR A 274 18.68 5.75 -2.62
C THR A 274 18.28 5.72 -1.16
N GLU A 275 17.75 4.59 -0.74
CA GLU A 275 17.37 4.35 0.65
C GLU A 275 18.29 3.29 1.23
N LEU A 276 18.81 3.57 2.43
CA LEU A 276 19.60 2.64 3.23
C LEU A 276 18.88 2.41 4.56
N ILE A 277 18.92 1.19 5.04
CA ILE A 277 18.40 0.81 6.36
C ILE A 277 19.59 0.45 7.23
N TRP A 278 19.80 1.23 8.28
CA TRP A 278 20.79 0.95 9.31
C TRP A 278 20.23 -0.03 10.36
N GLY A 279 21.11 -0.96 10.81
CA GLY A 279 20.80 -1.86 11.91
C GLY A 279 19.97 -3.10 11.51
N LEU A 280 19.99 -3.49 10.24
CA LEU A 280 19.47 -4.78 9.84
C LEU A 280 20.25 -5.91 10.52
N PRO A 281 19.62 -7.08 10.79
CA PRO A 281 20.34 -8.23 11.33
C PRO A 281 21.57 -8.55 10.48
N GLY A 282 22.74 -8.58 11.12
CA GLY A 282 24.02 -8.82 10.46
C GLY A 282 24.75 -7.58 9.94
N ASP A 283 24.16 -6.38 10.07
CA ASP A 283 24.90 -5.13 9.80
C ASP A 283 25.90 -4.82 10.92
N THR A 284 27.02 -4.20 10.53
CA THR A 284 27.97 -3.55 11.42
C THR A 284 28.19 -2.12 10.97
N LEU A 285 28.61 -1.23 11.89
CA LEU A 285 28.87 0.16 11.53
C LEU A 285 29.92 0.27 10.41
N ALA A 286 30.98 -0.53 10.49
CA ALA A 286 32.05 -0.54 9.49
C ALA A 286 31.64 -1.02 8.10
N GLU A 287 30.59 -1.83 8.00
CA GLU A 287 30.06 -2.31 6.71
C GLU A 287 28.99 -1.38 6.16
N PHE A 288 28.35 -0.58 7.02
CA PHE A 288 27.36 0.40 6.61
C PHE A 288 28.00 1.69 6.08
N GLU A 289 29.13 2.14 6.67
CA GLU A 289 29.93 3.29 6.23
C GLU A 289 30.71 3.01 4.95
#